data_41acbde46eb9c734427b029f2d68165c
#
_entry.id   41acbde46eb9c734427b029f2d68165c
#
_cell.length_a   1.000
_cell.length_b   1.000
_cell.length_c   1.000
_cell.angle_alpha   90.00
_cell.angle_beta   90.00
_cell.angle_gamma   90.00
#
_symmetry.space_group_name_H-M   'P 1'
#
loop_
_entity.id
_entity.type
_entity.pdbx_description
1 polymer ?
#
loop_
_entity_poly.entity_id
_entity_poly.type
_entity_poly.pdbx_seq_one_letter_code
_entity_poly.pdbx_strand_id
1 'polypeptide(L)'
;ESAITEVLPGVLRSFNRHSASSGGKVLTAESLDGGHSWSTLASAFGDDDQGVACQVSALMLQQTIASPATGEQLPALMVVSADDRRRRHGVAHLAVIHRSATASGPRSELEWVSHTDITSPQTLFGYSSIAQLSDGRVFLLFESSPTDSWADGLQRMYLRELTP
;
A
#
# COMPACT_ATOMS: atom_id res chain seq x y z
N GLU A 1 4.38 -5.76 11.10
CA GLU A 1 3.03 -5.87 10.50
C GLU A 1 3.16 -5.87 8.98
N SER A 2 2.36 -6.69 8.31
CA SER A 2 2.49 -6.89 6.86
C SER A 2 1.11 -7.06 6.22
N ALA A 3 0.97 -6.56 5.00
CA ALA A 3 -0.11 -6.93 4.08
C ALA A 3 0.48 -7.82 2.99
N ILE A 4 -0.26 -8.86 2.60
CA ILE A 4 0.14 -9.77 1.50
C ILE A 4 -1.02 -9.84 0.53
N THR A 5 -0.72 -9.75 -0.76
CA THR A 5 -1.73 -9.90 -1.82
C THR A 5 -1.15 -10.67 -3.01
N GLU A 6 -1.98 -11.43 -3.71
CA GLU A 6 -1.62 -12.04 -4.98
C GLU A 6 -1.75 -10.97 -6.07
N VAL A 7 -0.63 -10.56 -6.65
CA VAL A 7 -0.56 -9.48 -7.64
C VAL A 7 -0.65 -9.97 -9.08
N LEU A 8 -0.24 -11.21 -9.33
CA LEU A 8 -0.42 -11.96 -10.57
C LEU A 8 -0.68 -13.42 -10.19
N PRO A 9 -1.30 -14.24 -11.04
CA PRO A 9 -1.51 -15.66 -10.74
C PRO A 9 -0.22 -16.37 -10.30
N GLY A 10 -0.18 -16.84 -9.05
CA GLY A 10 0.96 -17.50 -8.43
C GLY A 10 2.07 -16.55 -7.91
N VAL A 11 1.93 -15.23 -8.06
CA VAL A 11 2.90 -14.25 -7.60
C VAL A 11 2.32 -13.47 -6.41
N LEU A 12 2.90 -13.67 -5.23
CA LEU A 12 2.53 -12.93 -4.03
C LEU A 12 3.46 -11.73 -3.83
N ARG A 13 2.92 -10.63 -3.35
CA ARG A 13 3.70 -9.47 -2.91
C ARG A 13 3.33 -9.09 -1.48
N SER A 14 4.34 -8.88 -0.67
CA SER A 14 4.19 -8.38 0.70
C SER A 14 4.55 -6.90 0.77
N PHE A 15 3.82 -6.16 1.60
CA PHE A 15 4.13 -4.79 1.99
C PHE A 15 4.31 -4.79 3.51
N ASN A 16 5.48 -4.38 3.95
CA ASN A 16 5.93 -4.59 5.31
C ASN A 16 6.23 -3.26 5.99
N ARG A 17 5.68 -3.10 7.19
CA ARG A 17 6.13 -2.03 8.09
C ARG A 17 7.58 -2.25 8.44
N HIS A 18 8.40 -1.21 8.28
CA HIS A 18 9.77 -1.19 8.77
C HIS A 18 9.87 -0.29 10.01
N SER A 19 10.62 -0.72 11.04
CA SER A 19 10.68 0.04 12.28
C SER A 19 11.39 1.39 12.10
N ALA A 20 10.95 2.39 12.86
CA ALA A 20 11.46 3.76 12.79
C ALA A 20 12.99 3.87 13.03
N SER A 21 13.61 2.91 13.74
CA SER A 21 15.05 2.87 14.00
C SER A 21 15.90 2.62 12.75
N SER A 22 15.32 2.11 11.69
CA SER A 22 16.00 1.73 10.45
C SER A 22 15.59 2.55 9.22
N GLY A 23 15.04 3.75 9.45
CA GLY A 23 14.67 4.65 8.35
C GLY A 23 13.17 4.68 8.04
N GLY A 24 12.40 3.69 8.51
CA GLY A 24 10.92 3.74 8.52
C GLY A 24 10.24 3.66 7.14
N LYS A 25 10.83 2.98 6.17
CA LYS A 25 10.24 2.80 4.82
C LYS A 25 9.18 1.70 4.81
N VAL A 26 8.23 1.75 3.88
CA VAL A 26 7.47 0.56 3.49
C VAL A 26 8.38 -0.33 2.66
N LEU A 27 8.59 -1.56 3.11
CA LEU A 27 9.37 -2.53 2.37
C LEU A 27 8.47 -3.53 1.66
N THR A 28 8.87 -3.96 0.48
CA THR A 28 8.17 -4.97 -0.31
C THR A 28 9.08 -6.14 -0.64
N ALA A 29 8.49 -7.33 -0.72
CA ALA A 29 9.14 -8.53 -1.25
C ALA A 29 8.15 -9.31 -2.10
N GLU A 30 8.66 -10.14 -3.00
CA GLU A 30 7.89 -10.97 -3.90
C GLU A 30 8.17 -12.45 -3.62
N SER A 31 7.13 -13.28 -3.70
CA SER A 31 7.22 -14.73 -3.67
C SER A 31 6.65 -15.32 -4.95
N LEU A 32 7.34 -16.30 -5.53
CA LEU A 32 6.95 -17.01 -6.75
C LEU A 32 6.52 -18.46 -6.46
N ASP A 33 6.47 -18.87 -5.21
CA ASP A 33 6.26 -20.24 -4.76
C ASP A 33 5.19 -20.37 -3.67
N GLY A 34 4.19 -19.47 -3.69
CA GLY A 34 3.06 -19.50 -2.76
C GLY A 34 3.44 -19.07 -1.33
N GLY A 35 4.50 -18.29 -1.17
CA GLY A 35 4.92 -17.75 0.13
C GLY A 35 5.98 -18.58 0.86
N HIS A 36 6.48 -19.65 0.24
CA HIS A 36 7.53 -20.50 0.85
C HIS A 36 8.89 -19.80 0.89
N SER A 37 9.20 -19.04 -0.15
CA SER A 37 10.38 -18.18 -0.17
C SER A 37 10.05 -16.76 -0.68
N TRP A 38 10.89 -15.79 -0.30
CA TRP A 38 10.68 -14.37 -0.61
C TRP A 38 11.95 -13.75 -1.15
N SER A 39 11.82 -12.81 -2.06
CA SER A 39 12.92 -11.99 -2.54
C SER A 39 13.52 -11.14 -1.41
N THR A 40 14.69 -10.56 -1.65
CA THR A 40 15.23 -9.52 -0.77
C THR A 40 14.25 -8.35 -0.67
N LEU A 41 14.08 -7.82 0.55
CA LEU A 41 13.28 -6.63 0.80
C LEU A 41 13.84 -5.41 0.07
N ALA A 42 12.97 -4.65 -0.56
CA ALA A 42 13.28 -3.39 -1.23
C ALA A 42 12.30 -2.31 -0.79
N SER A 43 12.61 -1.02 -0.98
CA SER A 43 11.65 0.07 -0.76
C SER A 43 10.47 -0.08 -1.72
N ALA A 44 9.24 0.04 -1.21
CA ALA A 44 8.03 -0.05 -2.03
C ALA A 44 7.83 1.19 -2.90
N PHE A 45 8.20 2.37 -2.41
CA PHE A 45 7.97 3.68 -3.05
C PHE A 45 9.26 4.35 -3.53
N GLY A 46 10.39 3.63 -3.54
CA GLY A 46 11.68 4.16 -3.95
C GLY A 46 12.43 4.92 -2.84
N ASP A 47 13.37 5.77 -3.23
CA ASP A 47 14.28 6.43 -2.29
C ASP A 47 13.64 7.64 -1.57
N ASP A 48 12.59 8.22 -2.14
CA ASP A 48 11.87 9.39 -1.60
C ASP A 48 10.88 9.03 -0.48
N ASP A 49 10.75 7.74 -0.14
CA ASP A 49 9.90 7.26 0.95
C ASP A 49 10.37 7.83 2.30
N GLN A 50 9.57 8.73 2.87
CA GLN A 50 9.88 9.47 4.11
C GLN A 50 9.80 8.61 5.36
N GLY A 51 9.40 7.38 5.20
CA GLY A 51 9.39 6.40 6.27
C GLY A 51 8.08 6.31 7.03
N VAL A 52 7.60 5.09 7.12
CA VAL A 52 6.33 4.73 7.75
C VAL A 52 6.60 3.98 9.05
N ALA A 53 6.10 4.52 10.15
CA ALA A 53 6.13 3.86 11.44
C ALA A 53 4.78 3.22 11.79
N CYS A 54 4.02 2.78 10.78
CA CYS A 54 2.67 2.24 10.95
C CYS A 54 2.41 1.01 10.07
N GLN A 55 1.31 0.33 10.34
CA GLN A 55 0.80 -0.75 9.51
C GLN A 55 0.48 -0.25 8.10
N VAL A 56 0.64 -1.14 7.14
CA VAL A 56 0.29 -0.94 5.72
C VAL A 56 -0.88 -1.84 5.38
N SER A 57 -1.82 -1.37 4.59
CA SER A 57 -2.84 -2.21 3.97
C SER A 57 -2.70 -2.19 2.45
N ALA A 58 -3.03 -3.32 1.79
CA ALA A 58 -2.91 -3.49 0.36
C ALA A 58 -4.09 -4.27 -0.20
N LEU A 59 -4.56 -3.91 -1.40
CA LEU A 59 -5.69 -4.50 -2.06
C LEU A 59 -5.49 -4.52 -3.58
N MET A 60 -5.61 -5.71 -4.19
CA MET A 60 -5.79 -5.81 -5.64
C MET A 60 -7.19 -5.38 -6.02
N LEU A 61 -7.31 -4.42 -6.95
CA LEU A 61 -8.58 -3.93 -7.44
C LEU A 61 -9.18 -4.91 -8.47
N GLN A 62 -10.50 -4.97 -8.52
CA GLN A 62 -11.21 -5.80 -9.51
C GLN A 62 -11.13 -5.22 -10.92
N GLN A 63 -11.02 -3.90 -11.05
CA GLN A 63 -10.85 -3.21 -12.33
C GLN A 63 -9.37 -3.12 -12.73
N THR A 64 -9.14 -3.02 -14.03
CA THR A 64 -7.86 -2.61 -14.61
C THR A 64 -7.77 -1.09 -14.72
N ILE A 65 -6.56 -0.57 -14.80
CA ILE A 65 -6.26 0.86 -15.00
C ILE A 65 -5.25 0.98 -16.14
N ALA A 66 -5.38 2.04 -16.93
CA ALA A 66 -4.42 2.32 -18.00
C ALA A 66 -3.05 2.69 -17.41
N SER A 67 -2.00 2.01 -17.83
CA SER A 67 -0.62 2.39 -17.54
C SER A 67 -0.31 3.76 -18.17
N PRO A 68 0.16 4.75 -17.41
CA PRO A 68 0.63 6.00 -17.97
C PRO A 68 1.78 5.84 -18.98
N ALA A 69 2.63 4.83 -18.77
CA ALA A 69 3.78 4.60 -19.65
C ALA A 69 3.42 3.97 -20.98
N THR A 70 2.42 3.06 -21.02
CA THR A 70 2.11 2.26 -22.23
C THR A 70 0.70 2.46 -22.77
N GLY A 71 -0.23 2.98 -21.97
CA GLY A 71 -1.68 3.04 -22.28
C GLY A 71 -2.40 1.69 -22.15
N GLU A 72 -1.70 0.61 -21.81
CA GLU A 72 -2.27 -0.71 -21.65
C GLU A 72 -3.14 -0.80 -20.39
N GLN A 73 -4.27 -1.52 -20.46
CA GLN A 73 -5.12 -1.80 -19.31
C GLN A 73 -4.50 -2.94 -18.48
N LEU A 74 -4.00 -2.60 -17.30
CA LEU A 74 -3.27 -3.51 -16.43
C LEU A 74 -3.97 -3.72 -15.09
N PRO A 75 -3.75 -4.88 -14.42
CA PRO A 75 -4.21 -5.08 -13.04
C PRO A 75 -3.73 -3.95 -12.14
N ALA A 76 -4.59 -3.50 -11.24
CA ALA A 76 -4.31 -2.38 -10.37
C ALA A 76 -4.24 -2.79 -8.89
N LEU A 77 -3.33 -2.17 -8.17
CA LEU A 77 -3.07 -2.38 -6.75
C LEU A 77 -3.17 -1.05 -6.00
N MET A 78 -3.88 -1.06 -4.89
CA MET A 78 -3.90 0.07 -3.95
C MET A 78 -3.15 -0.30 -2.68
N VAL A 79 -2.24 0.57 -2.23
CA VAL A 79 -1.49 0.43 -0.99
C VAL A 79 -1.72 1.68 -0.15
N VAL A 80 -2.11 1.49 1.11
CA VAL A 80 -2.41 2.59 2.03
C VAL A 80 -1.44 2.57 3.19
N SER A 81 -0.85 3.71 3.48
CA SER A 81 0.11 3.89 4.57
C SER A 81 0.07 5.31 5.12
N ALA A 82 0.69 5.52 6.28
CA ALA A 82 1.08 6.87 6.71
C ALA A 82 2.32 7.32 5.93
N ASP A 83 2.40 8.59 5.59
CA ASP A 83 3.49 9.16 4.79
C ASP A 83 4.63 9.76 5.64
N ASP A 84 4.54 9.67 6.96
CA ASP A 84 5.59 10.17 7.83
C ASP A 84 5.87 9.27 9.05
N ARG A 85 7.04 9.48 9.68
CA ARG A 85 7.50 8.73 10.86
C ARG A 85 6.65 8.97 12.12
N ARG A 86 5.82 10.01 12.14
CA ARG A 86 4.96 10.37 13.26
C ARG A 86 3.55 9.81 13.12
N ARG A 87 3.33 8.93 12.14
CA ARG A 87 2.01 8.39 11.80
C ARG A 87 1.04 9.50 11.44
N ARG A 88 1.43 10.37 10.53
CA ARG A 88 0.60 11.42 9.97
C ARG A 88 0.43 11.23 8.49
N HIS A 89 -0.49 11.99 7.90
CA HIS A 89 -0.71 12.03 6.46
C HIS A 89 -0.96 10.63 5.88
N GLY A 90 -2.15 10.09 6.13
CA GLY A 90 -2.57 8.85 5.46
C GLY A 90 -2.67 9.08 3.96
N VAL A 91 -2.03 8.21 3.18
CA VAL A 91 -1.98 8.27 1.71
C VAL A 91 -2.35 6.91 1.13
N ALA A 92 -3.22 6.93 0.12
CA ALA A 92 -3.49 5.77 -0.73
C ALA A 92 -2.70 5.93 -2.03
N HIS A 93 -1.78 5.00 -2.28
CA HIS A 93 -0.99 4.91 -3.49
C HIS A 93 -1.62 3.91 -4.45
N LEU A 94 -1.74 4.27 -5.72
CA LEU A 94 -2.27 3.43 -6.78
C LEU A 94 -1.14 3.04 -7.72
N ALA A 95 -1.02 1.74 -8.00
CA ALA A 95 -0.08 1.21 -8.96
C ALA A 95 -0.77 0.32 -9.99
N VAL A 96 -0.22 0.22 -11.18
CA VAL A 96 -0.49 -0.86 -12.13
C VAL A 96 0.63 -1.88 -12.10
N ILE A 97 0.31 -3.11 -12.49
CA ILE A 97 1.21 -4.24 -12.39
C ILE A 97 1.60 -4.73 -13.78
N HIS A 98 2.86 -4.53 -14.12
CA HIS A 98 3.46 -5.12 -15.31
C HIS A 98 3.93 -6.54 -15.02
N ARG A 99 3.73 -7.42 -15.98
CA ARG A 99 4.27 -8.78 -15.95
C ARG A 99 5.58 -8.79 -16.71
N SER A 100 6.67 -9.11 -16.05
CA SER A 100 7.94 -9.41 -16.71
C SER A 100 8.23 -10.92 -16.65
N ALA A 101 8.86 -11.45 -17.69
CA ALA A 101 9.30 -12.84 -17.75
C ALA A 101 10.80 -12.88 -17.40
N THR A 102 11.15 -13.70 -16.42
CA THR A 102 12.54 -13.98 -16.07
C THR A 102 12.84 -15.47 -16.15
N ALA A 103 14.10 -15.85 -16.12
CA ALA A 103 14.52 -17.25 -16.07
C ALA A 103 13.95 -17.99 -14.83
N SER A 104 13.61 -17.25 -13.77
CA SER A 104 13.04 -17.79 -12.52
C SER A 104 11.50 -17.84 -12.52
N GLY A 105 10.85 -17.41 -13.61
CA GLY A 105 9.39 -17.32 -13.72
C GLY A 105 8.87 -15.90 -13.90
N PRO A 106 7.53 -15.74 -13.91
CA PRO A 106 6.92 -14.41 -14.02
C PRO A 106 7.23 -13.60 -12.78
N ARG A 107 7.54 -12.31 -12.97
CA ARG A 107 7.68 -11.31 -11.90
C ARG A 107 6.70 -10.18 -12.08
N SER A 108 6.42 -9.49 -11.01
CA SER A 108 5.59 -8.29 -11.02
C SER A 108 6.46 -7.04 -10.86
N GLU A 109 6.25 -6.06 -11.73
CA GLU A 109 6.84 -4.74 -11.60
C GLU A 109 5.72 -3.73 -11.31
N LEU A 110 5.90 -2.90 -10.29
CA LEU A 110 4.93 -1.88 -9.92
C LEU A 110 5.27 -0.56 -10.62
N GLU A 111 4.31 -0.04 -11.37
CA GLU A 111 4.31 1.34 -11.86
C GLU A 111 3.35 2.14 -11.00
N TRP A 112 3.88 3.05 -10.16
CA TRP A 112 3.05 3.95 -9.34
C TRP A 112 2.42 5.02 -10.24
N VAL A 113 1.09 5.06 -10.25
CA VAL A 113 0.29 5.88 -11.17
C VAL A 113 -0.11 7.19 -10.52
N SER A 114 -0.59 7.11 -9.28
CA SER A 114 -1.11 8.26 -8.55
C SER A 114 -1.09 7.99 -7.04
N HIS A 115 -1.36 9.05 -6.28
CA HIS A 115 -1.69 8.94 -4.86
C HIS A 115 -2.86 9.87 -4.51
N THR A 116 -3.54 9.54 -3.42
CA THR A 116 -4.66 10.32 -2.88
C THR A 116 -4.47 10.51 -1.39
N ASP A 117 -4.54 11.75 -0.93
CA ASP A 117 -4.49 12.08 0.49
C ASP A 117 -5.74 11.57 1.21
N ILE A 118 -5.57 10.71 2.20
CA ILE A 118 -6.63 10.24 3.08
C ILE A 118 -6.88 11.24 4.20
N THR A 119 -5.80 11.73 4.78
CA THR A 119 -5.84 12.76 5.81
C THR A 119 -4.94 13.94 5.42
N SER A 120 -5.14 15.09 6.04
CA SER A 120 -4.23 16.22 5.84
C SER A 120 -2.82 15.89 6.38
N PRO A 121 -1.75 16.57 5.92
CA PRO A 121 -0.38 16.30 6.33
C PRO A 121 -0.12 16.37 7.84
N GLN A 122 -0.95 17.07 8.58
CA GLN A 122 -0.80 17.21 10.04
C GLN A 122 -1.69 16.24 10.82
N THR A 123 -2.65 15.58 10.16
CA THR A 123 -3.60 14.68 10.82
C THR A 123 -3.00 13.30 11.03
N LEU A 124 -3.15 12.77 12.23
CA LEU A 124 -2.71 11.42 12.57
C LEU A 124 -3.43 10.37 11.71
N PHE A 125 -2.69 9.37 11.29
CA PHE A 125 -3.17 8.21 10.55
C PHE A 125 -2.55 6.94 11.14
N GLY A 126 -3.42 6.06 11.64
CA GLY A 126 -3.00 4.83 12.31
C GLY A 126 -3.20 3.59 11.46
N TYR A 127 -3.65 2.54 12.11
CA TYR A 127 -3.94 1.27 11.46
C TYR A 127 -5.11 1.39 10.50
N SER A 128 -5.04 0.65 9.40
CA SER A 128 -6.05 0.70 8.36
C SER A 128 -6.41 -0.68 7.84
N SER A 129 -7.58 -0.78 7.24
CA SER A 129 -8.03 -1.94 6.48
C SER A 129 -8.78 -1.45 5.25
N ILE A 130 -8.47 -2.02 4.10
CA ILE A 130 -9.06 -1.67 2.82
C ILE A 130 -9.83 -2.84 2.24
N ALA A 131 -10.98 -2.58 1.66
CA ALA A 131 -11.81 -3.58 1.00
C ALA A 131 -12.51 -3.00 -0.23
N GLN A 132 -12.76 -3.85 -1.22
CA GLN A 132 -13.59 -3.53 -2.37
C GLN A 132 -14.87 -4.34 -2.34
N LEU A 133 -16.00 -3.67 -2.55
CA LEU A 133 -17.30 -4.31 -2.67
C LEU A 133 -17.50 -4.89 -4.08
N SER A 134 -18.49 -5.77 -4.21
CA SER A 134 -18.84 -6.39 -5.50
C SER A 134 -19.33 -5.40 -6.56
N ASP A 135 -19.75 -4.20 -6.15
CA ASP A 135 -20.14 -3.10 -7.05
C ASP A 135 -18.95 -2.21 -7.48
N GLY A 136 -17.73 -2.58 -7.07
CA GLY A 136 -16.49 -1.89 -7.42
C GLY A 136 -16.09 -0.75 -6.48
N ARG A 137 -16.94 -0.33 -5.55
CA ARG A 137 -16.59 0.70 -4.57
C ARG A 137 -15.50 0.21 -3.61
N VAL A 138 -14.55 1.08 -3.32
CA VAL A 138 -13.43 0.81 -2.40
C VAL A 138 -13.64 1.58 -1.11
N PHE A 139 -13.52 0.89 0.02
CA PHE A 139 -13.66 1.48 1.34
C PHE A 139 -12.39 1.28 2.16
N LEU A 140 -12.01 2.32 2.87
CA LEU A 140 -10.92 2.34 3.83
C LEU A 140 -11.47 2.61 5.21
N LEU A 141 -11.23 1.69 6.14
CA LEU A 141 -11.40 1.89 7.57
C LEU A 141 -10.03 2.21 8.17
N PHE A 142 -9.91 3.29 8.96
CA PHE A 142 -8.63 3.68 9.54
C PHE A 142 -8.77 4.38 10.89
N GLU A 143 -7.71 4.29 11.68
CA GLU A 143 -7.58 5.04 12.93
C GLU A 143 -7.06 6.44 12.66
N SER A 144 -7.63 7.42 13.34
CA SER A 144 -7.13 8.79 13.37
C SER A 144 -7.46 9.45 14.71
N SER A 145 -6.86 10.60 14.99
CA SER A 145 -7.20 11.41 16.14
C SER A 145 -7.57 12.83 15.68
N PRO A 146 -8.57 13.46 16.31
CA PRO A 146 -8.92 14.86 16.05
C PRO A 146 -7.86 15.83 16.57
N THR A 147 -6.94 15.34 17.39
CA THR A 147 -5.81 16.10 17.94
C THR A 147 -4.51 15.57 17.34
N ASP A 148 -3.42 16.32 17.54
CA ASP A 148 -2.09 15.96 17.05
C ASP A 148 -1.37 14.93 17.95
N SER A 149 -2.10 14.20 18.79
CA SER A 149 -1.54 13.30 19.80
C SER A 149 -2.24 11.96 19.83
N TRP A 150 -1.46 10.87 19.85
CA TRP A 150 -1.93 9.54 20.18
C TRP A 150 -2.10 9.31 21.69
N ALA A 151 -1.56 10.22 22.51
CA ALA A 151 -1.54 10.09 23.97
C ALA A 151 -2.80 10.59 24.68
N ASP A 152 -3.66 11.32 23.99
CA ASP A 152 -4.86 11.92 24.58
C ASP A 152 -6.06 10.96 24.69
N GLY A 153 -5.94 9.74 24.15
CA GLY A 153 -7.00 8.72 24.20
C GLY A 153 -8.22 9.05 23.32
N LEU A 154 -8.09 9.98 22.38
CA LEU A 154 -9.18 10.41 21.49
C LEU A 154 -9.14 9.73 20.12
N GLN A 155 -8.49 8.56 20.01
CA GLN A 155 -8.49 7.78 18.78
C GLN A 155 -9.92 7.41 18.38
N ARG A 156 -10.19 7.52 17.06
CA ARG A 156 -11.47 7.17 16.45
C ARG A 156 -11.24 6.36 15.20
N MET A 157 -12.21 5.52 14.89
CA MET A 157 -12.28 4.84 13.59
C MET A 157 -13.06 5.69 12.61
N TYR A 158 -12.51 5.83 11.41
CA TYR A 158 -13.12 6.54 10.29
C TYR A 158 -13.30 5.59 9.12
N LEU A 159 -14.43 5.73 8.42
CA LEU A 159 -14.70 5.04 7.17
C LEU A 159 -14.69 6.08 6.03
N ARG A 160 -13.95 5.81 4.97
CA ARG A 160 -13.88 6.64 3.78
C ARG A 160 -14.05 5.79 2.52
N GLU A 161 -14.88 6.24 1.61
CA GLU A 161 -14.94 5.71 0.24
C GLU A 161 -13.80 6.34 -0.57
N LEU A 162 -13.06 5.50 -1.31
CA LEU A 162 -11.97 5.91 -2.19
C LEU A 162 -12.40 5.73 -3.65
N THR A 163 -12.02 6.69 -4.48
CA THR A 163 -12.16 6.59 -5.94
C THR A 163 -10.79 6.21 -6.50
N PRO A 164 -10.66 4.99 -7.06
CA PRO A 164 -9.42 4.53 -7.71
C PRO A 164 -9.10 5.29 -8.98
#